data_e9e4b6dccc13c16290d85e1b6c5dd2e0
#
_entry.id   e9e4b6dccc13c16290d85e1b6c5dd2e0
#
_cell.length_a   1.000
_cell.length_b   1.000
_cell.length_c   1.000
_cell.angle_alpha   90.00
_cell.angle_beta   90.00
_cell.angle_gamma   90.00
#
_symmetry.space_group_name_H-M   'P 1'
#
loop_
_entity.id
_entity.type
_entity.pdbx_description
1 polymer ?
#
loop_
_entity_poly.entity_id
_entity_poly.type
_entity_poly.pdbx_seq_one_letter_code
_entity_poly.pdbx_strand_id
1 'polypeptide(L)'
;MIKRLLLAVVLALAIALLWFHAIGSGWFGGPWQSEVPNAGPRVISQPLITREKAEPRILFGDLHNHSNYSLDAYIFNTKLLKGTGRVTPADACDFARYCSALDFWSINDHAESLTPRVWADTVKTIQACNDNAGDPANPDMVSFVGWEWSNGNSDDVPSHYGHKNVVIRTWEEGKTPTRPIASKATYDISKVPSVVIGLMSLLEDLDVASDFGWYSNEGSSVPVCPDGVPAHQLPDSCRDIALTPTSLYRKLDEWGFDSIVIPHGLAWGNVNPLTADFRSQLDEYEERYQKLVEVFSGHGNSELFVDFDRISIASDGGVSCPLATADFTPCCRQAEKITRSRCSEPESAMCDDSVESMMKAYLKKGPLAGRKTIKDTVLDDWEGCGQLQNSFQPSAAYVPRMSAQYSLALGFDAQGEPKRARMGMIGSSDGHQGRPGSSYKETNRVLYTDSKSVGREEDFRFRADRESGAFYYTGGLIAAHTDGRDRDAIWQALDTRNVYATSGDRMLVWFDLINGPAGEVPMGSEVMMPVSPRFRVKALGAFEQVAGCPDYAIAALGKDRVQSLCGGECYRPGGEKRKTLSRIEVVKIRPQVRPDEKIAPLVEDPWRTF
;
A
#
# COMPACT_ATOMS: atom_id res chain seq x y z
N MET A 1 20.98 12.87 -56.82
CA MET A 1 20.49 11.66 -56.11
C MET A 1 20.57 11.81 -54.62
N ILE A 2 21.70 12.10 -54.01
CA ILE A 2 21.91 12.23 -52.56
C ILE A 2 20.96 13.25 -51.88
N LYS A 3 20.80 14.47 -52.45
CA LYS A 3 19.89 15.50 -51.89
C LYS A 3 18.44 15.04 -51.84
N ARG A 4 17.97 14.30 -52.88
CA ARG A 4 16.60 13.75 -52.90
C ARG A 4 16.41 12.62 -51.89
N LEU A 5 17.45 11.78 -51.67
CA LEU A 5 17.43 10.73 -50.67
C LEU A 5 17.44 11.33 -49.26
N LEU A 6 18.25 12.36 -49.04
CA LEU A 6 18.29 13.06 -47.74
C LEU A 6 16.95 13.72 -47.42
N LEU A 7 16.32 14.38 -48.40
CA LEU A 7 15.01 14.97 -48.25
C LEU A 7 13.92 13.91 -47.94
N ALA A 8 13.98 12.75 -48.62
CA ALA A 8 13.04 11.67 -48.37
C ALA A 8 13.23 11.09 -46.95
N VAL A 9 14.47 10.92 -46.45
CA VAL A 9 14.74 10.47 -45.07
C VAL A 9 14.23 11.48 -44.04
N VAL A 10 14.50 12.79 -44.27
CA VAL A 10 14.01 13.85 -43.36
C VAL A 10 12.50 13.88 -43.31
N LEU A 11 11.81 13.74 -44.47
CA LEU A 11 10.38 13.71 -44.54
C LEU A 11 9.78 12.46 -43.84
N ALA A 12 10.42 11.29 -44.02
CA ALA A 12 10.00 10.06 -43.33
C ALA A 12 10.13 10.17 -41.80
N LEU A 13 11.26 10.76 -41.33
CA LEU A 13 11.45 11.02 -39.90
C LEU A 13 10.41 12.01 -39.34
N ALA A 14 10.10 13.07 -40.08
CA ALA A 14 9.10 14.04 -39.68
C ALA A 14 7.70 13.39 -39.58
N ILE A 15 7.33 12.54 -40.56
CA ILE A 15 6.07 11.80 -40.53
C ILE A 15 6.02 10.83 -39.35
N ALA A 16 7.12 10.11 -39.07
CA ALA A 16 7.20 9.22 -37.91
C ALA A 16 7.06 9.97 -36.58
N LEU A 17 7.73 11.11 -36.44
CA LEU A 17 7.60 11.96 -35.25
C LEU A 17 6.17 12.49 -35.06
N LEU A 18 5.52 12.93 -36.15
CA LEU A 18 4.13 13.37 -36.13
C LEU A 18 3.18 12.22 -35.75
N TRP A 19 3.44 11.03 -36.26
CA TRP A 19 2.67 9.83 -35.95
C TRP A 19 2.78 9.48 -34.44
N PHE A 20 3.99 9.39 -33.91
CA PHE A 20 4.18 9.15 -32.46
C PHE A 20 3.64 10.29 -31.59
N HIS A 21 3.77 11.53 -32.06
CA HIS A 21 3.14 12.67 -31.37
C HIS A 21 1.61 12.52 -31.34
N ALA A 22 0.97 12.14 -32.43
CA ALA A 22 -0.48 11.95 -32.50
C ALA A 22 -0.95 10.84 -31.55
N ILE A 23 -0.25 9.68 -31.53
CA ILE A 23 -0.53 8.60 -30.58
C ILE A 23 -0.39 9.09 -29.15
N GLY A 24 0.77 9.64 -28.79
CA GLY A 24 1.05 10.08 -27.43
C GLY A 24 0.29 11.33 -26.99
N SER A 25 -0.39 12.01 -27.90
CA SER A 25 -1.36 13.06 -27.60
C SER A 25 -2.81 12.52 -27.51
N GLY A 26 -2.99 11.21 -27.66
CA GLY A 26 -4.29 10.58 -27.50
C GLY A 26 -5.27 10.76 -28.65
N TRP A 27 -4.80 11.08 -29.89
CA TRP A 27 -5.69 11.32 -31.03
C TRP A 27 -6.47 10.07 -31.47
N PHE A 28 -5.95 8.88 -31.16
CA PHE A 28 -6.57 7.59 -31.47
C PHE A 28 -7.13 6.91 -30.21
N GLY A 29 -7.01 7.55 -29.05
CA GLY A 29 -7.53 7.10 -27.76
C GLY A 29 -8.79 7.85 -27.36
N GLY A 30 -9.31 7.50 -26.22
CA GLY A 30 -10.50 8.14 -25.65
C GLY A 30 -10.71 7.80 -24.18
N PRO A 31 -11.75 8.37 -23.57
CA PRO A 31 -12.12 8.04 -22.20
C PRO A 31 -12.59 6.59 -22.15
N TRP A 32 -11.93 5.80 -21.32
CA TRP A 32 -12.47 4.49 -20.93
C TRP A 32 -13.46 4.69 -19.81
N GLN A 33 -14.48 3.89 -19.86
CA GLN A 33 -15.49 3.83 -18.82
C GLN A 33 -15.44 2.47 -18.14
N SER A 34 -15.72 2.48 -16.86
CA SER A 34 -15.83 1.29 -16.05
C SER A 34 -17.27 0.78 -16.15
N GLU A 35 -17.46 -0.49 -16.45
CA GLU A 35 -18.77 -1.11 -16.52
C GLU A 35 -18.83 -2.30 -15.55
N VAL A 36 -19.68 -2.20 -14.54
CA VAL A 36 -19.97 -3.30 -13.62
C VAL A 36 -20.95 -4.25 -14.31
N PRO A 37 -20.57 -5.52 -14.52
CA PRO A 37 -21.50 -6.52 -15.01
C PRO A 37 -22.69 -6.70 -14.09
N ASN A 38 -23.89 -6.74 -14.64
CA ASN A 38 -25.11 -7.03 -13.88
C ASN A 38 -25.26 -8.55 -13.66
N ALA A 39 -24.36 -9.14 -12.90
CA ALA A 39 -24.31 -10.59 -12.64
C ALA A 39 -25.04 -11.00 -11.35
N GLY A 40 -25.49 -10.02 -10.58
CA GLY A 40 -26.19 -10.25 -9.30
C GLY A 40 -25.28 -10.64 -8.14
N PRO A 41 -25.82 -10.82 -6.95
CA PRO A 41 -25.06 -11.08 -5.74
C PRO A 41 -24.46 -12.48 -5.73
N ARG A 42 -23.29 -12.59 -5.06
CA ARG A 42 -22.65 -13.88 -4.78
C ARG A 42 -23.47 -14.66 -3.76
N VAL A 43 -23.52 -15.98 -3.91
CA VAL A 43 -24.03 -16.86 -2.87
C VAL A 43 -23.07 -16.86 -1.69
N ILE A 44 -23.51 -16.33 -0.54
CA ILE A 44 -22.73 -16.33 0.69
C ILE A 44 -22.77 -17.75 1.25
N SER A 45 -21.64 -18.43 1.21
CA SER A 45 -21.46 -19.68 1.94
C SER A 45 -21.51 -19.34 3.44
N GLN A 46 -22.48 -19.87 4.16
CA GLN A 46 -22.48 -19.72 5.60
C GLN A 46 -21.20 -20.31 6.16
N PRO A 47 -20.46 -19.60 7.05
CA PRO A 47 -19.30 -20.20 7.68
C PRO A 47 -19.73 -21.46 8.44
N LEU A 48 -19.00 -22.56 8.25
CA LEU A 48 -19.20 -23.86 8.93
C LEU A 48 -18.91 -23.79 10.45
N ILE A 49 -18.86 -22.59 11.01
CA ILE A 49 -18.71 -22.36 12.45
C ILE A 49 -20.11 -22.33 13.04
N THR A 50 -20.48 -23.36 13.77
CA THR A 50 -21.64 -23.34 14.68
C THR A 50 -21.36 -22.28 15.74
N ARG A 51 -22.03 -21.13 15.63
CA ARG A 51 -21.93 -20.04 16.58
C ARG A 51 -22.60 -20.41 17.90
N GLU A 52 -21.92 -20.19 18.99
CA GLU A 52 -22.61 -19.78 20.20
C GLU A 52 -23.29 -18.44 19.89
N LYS A 53 -24.55 -18.30 20.23
CA LYS A 53 -25.50 -17.24 19.79
C LYS A 53 -25.08 -15.78 20.04
N ALA A 54 -23.88 -15.51 20.59
CA ALA A 54 -23.45 -14.21 21.09
C ALA A 54 -22.09 -13.69 20.56
N GLU A 55 -21.39 -14.43 19.67
CA GLU A 55 -20.10 -13.94 19.17
C GLU A 55 -20.30 -13.10 17.89
N PRO A 56 -19.63 -11.92 17.76
CA PRO A 56 -19.66 -11.11 16.55
C PRO A 56 -19.10 -11.88 15.34
N ARG A 57 -19.53 -11.49 14.15
CA ARG A 57 -19.02 -12.05 12.90
C ARG A 57 -17.63 -11.49 12.62
N ILE A 58 -16.77 -12.31 12.04
CA ILE A 58 -15.49 -11.83 11.49
C ILE A 58 -15.65 -11.77 9.99
N LEU A 59 -15.60 -10.57 9.44
CA LEU A 59 -15.66 -10.28 8.02
C LEU A 59 -14.27 -9.89 7.51
N PHE A 60 -13.95 -10.28 6.27
CA PHE A 60 -12.65 -10.01 5.67
C PHE A 60 -12.77 -9.04 4.51
N GLY A 61 -11.90 -8.05 4.49
CA GLY A 61 -11.88 -7.00 3.47
C GLY A 61 -10.49 -6.59 3.05
N ASP A 62 -10.47 -5.66 2.07
CA ASP A 62 -9.28 -5.00 1.55
C ASP A 62 -9.62 -3.52 1.33
N LEU A 63 -8.97 -2.62 2.06
CA LEU A 63 -9.24 -1.18 2.01
C LEU A 63 -8.16 -0.40 1.24
N HIS A 64 -7.38 -1.10 0.41
CA HIS A 64 -6.32 -0.48 -0.36
C HIS A 64 -6.06 -1.24 -1.66
N ASN A 65 -6.61 -0.72 -2.75
CA ASN A 65 -6.42 -1.31 -4.07
C ASN A 65 -6.53 -0.24 -5.16
N HIS A 66 -5.70 -0.38 -6.22
CA HIS A 66 -5.62 0.53 -7.35
C HIS A 66 -6.14 -0.10 -8.63
N SER A 67 -6.77 0.71 -9.47
CA SER A 67 -7.07 0.42 -10.86
C SER A 67 -6.13 1.19 -11.79
N ASN A 68 -6.32 1.07 -13.11
CA ASN A 68 -5.56 1.88 -14.06
C ASN A 68 -5.95 3.38 -14.04
N TYR A 69 -6.81 3.79 -13.13
CA TYR A 69 -7.03 5.21 -12.84
C TYR A 69 -5.90 5.81 -11.99
N SER A 70 -5.07 4.98 -11.36
CA SER A 70 -3.74 5.35 -10.86
C SER A 70 -2.70 5.25 -11.96
N LEU A 71 -1.81 6.24 -12.07
CA LEU A 71 -0.78 6.31 -13.10
C LEU A 71 0.20 5.13 -13.04
N ASP A 72 0.69 4.82 -11.86
CA ASP A 72 1.61 3.72 -11.61
C ASP A 72 0.97 2.36 -11.90
N ALA A 73 -0.27 2.15 -11.47
CA ALA A 73 -1.03 0.96 -11.81
C ALA A 73 -1.22 0.83 -13.34
N TYR A 74 -1.43 1.95 -14.05
CA TYR A 74 -1.45 1.93 -15.51
C TYR A 74 -0.13 1.40 -16.07
N ILE A 75 0.99 1.96 -15.62
CA ILE A 75 2.33 1.59 -16.06
C ILE A 75 2.64 0.13 -15.72
N PHE A 76 2.34 -0.32 -14.50
CA PHE A 76 2.57 -1.71 -14.06
C PHE A 76 1.74 -2.73 -14.84
N ASN A 77 0.59 -2.34 -15.38
CA ASN A 77 -0.25 -3.21 -16.19
C ASN A 77 0.10 -3.24 -17.68
N THR A 78 1.11 -2.49 -18.12
CA THR A 78 1.61 -2.57 -19.51
C THR A 78 2.28 -3.91 -19.80
N LYS A 79 2.26 -4.33 -21.06
CA LYS A 79 2.98 -5.55 -21.53
C LYS A 79 4.47 -5.44 -21.29
N LEU A 80 5.04 -4.22 -21.36
CA LEU A 80 6.45 -3.94 -21.07
C LEU A 80 6.85 -4.44 -19.67
N LEU A 81 5.96 -4.29 -18.68
CA LEU A 81 6.15 -4.76 -17.32
C LEU A 81 5.42 -6.10 -17.04
N LYS A 82 5.11 -6.87 -18.09
CA LYS A 82 4.39 -8.16 -18.01
C LYS A 82 2.99 -8.02 -17.38
N GLY A 83 2.38 -6.86 -17.56
CA GLY A 83 1.03 -6.57 -17.13
C GLY A 83 -0.04 -7.33 -17.92
N THR A 84 -1.27 -7.29 -17.42
CA THR A 84 -2.41 -7.99 -18.00
C THR A 84 -3.31 -7.08 -18.83
N GLY A 85 -2.89 -5.84 -19.07
CA GLY A 85 -3.66 -4.85 -19.79
C GLY A 85 -4.47 -3.94 -18.86
N ARG A 86 -5.43 -3.23 -19.43
CA ARG A 86 -6.30 -2.29 -18.69
C ARG A 86 -7.14 -3.00 -17.65
N VAL A 87 -7.19 -2.44 -16.43
CA VAL A 87 -8.01 -2.88 -15.32
C VAL A 87 -8.76 -1.67 -14.75
N THR A 88 -10.08 -1.75 -14.74
CA THR A 88 -10.98 -0.69 -14.28
C THR A 88 -11.45 -0.93 -12.84
N PRO A 89 -12.05 0.06 -12.16
CA PRO A 89 -12.74 -0.16 -10.89
C PRO A 89 -13.83 -1.24 -10.96
N ALA A 90 -14.46 -1.46 -12.13
CA ALA A 90 -15.43 -2.54 -12.32
C ALA A 90 -14.77 -3.92 -12.31
N ASP A 91 -13.59 -4.05 -12.92
CA ASP A 91 -12.81 -5.30 -12.84
C ASP A 91 -12.41 -5.59 -11.39
N ALA A 92 -12.04 -4.56 -10.64
CA ALA A 92 -11.71 -4.71 -9.22
C ALA A 92 -12.94 -5.12 -8.39
N CYS A 93 -14.14 -4.58 -8.67
CA CYS A 93 -15.38 -5.01 -8.05
C CYS A 93 -15.67 -6.49 -8.33
N ASP A 94 -15.56 -6.92 -9.60
CA ASP A 94 -15.77 -8.32 -9.98
C ASP A 94 -14.76 -9.24 -9.32
N PHE A 95 -13.50 -8.83 -9.27
CA PHE A 95 -12.45 -9.59 -8.61
C PHE A 95 -12.73 -9.74 -7.11
N ALA A 96 -13.04 -8.64 -6.42
CA ALA A 96 -13.40 -8.63 -5.00
C ALA A 96 -14.55 -9.59 -4.70
N ARG A 97 -15.59 -9.56 -5.53
CA ARG A 97 -16.83 -10.33 -5.33
C ARG A 97 -16.67 -11.80 -5.68
N TYR A 98 -16.14 -12.10 -6.87
CA TYR A 98 -16.20 -13.46 -7.43
C TYR A 98 -14.88 -14.22 -7.33
N CYS A 99 -13.73 -13.53 -7.40
CA CYS A 99 -12.43 -14.20 -7.32
C CYS A 99 -11.94 -14.30 -5.88
N SER A 100 -11.80 -13.19 -5.19
CA SER A 100 -11.33 -13.19 -3.79
C SER A 100 -12.44 -13.34 -2.75
N ALA A 101 -13.71 -13.21 -3.13
CA ALA A 101 -14.86 -13.39 -2.25
C ALA A 101 -14.74 -12.56 -0.95
N LEU A 102 -14.40 -11.27 -1.05
CA LEU A 102 -14.34 -10.35 0.06
C LEU A 102 -15.74 -10.03 0.61
N ASP A 103 -15.81 -9.66 1.87
CA ASP A 103 -17.03 -9.16 2.50
C ASP A 103 -17.16 -7.64 2.34
N PHE A 104 -16.02 -6.94 2.24
CA PHE A 104 -15.97 -5.50 1.94
C PHE A 104 -14.64 -5.13 1.29
N TRP A 105 -14.63 -4.00 0.59
CA TRP A 105 -13.41 -3.47 -0.04
C TRP A 105 -13.54 -1.98 -0.34
N SER A 106 -12.41 -1.33 -0.68
CA SER A 106 -12.36 0.05 -1.16
C SER A 106 -11.46 0.14 -2.38
N ILE A 107 -11.82 1.01 -3.33
CA ILE A 107 -10.91 1.47 -4.37
C ILE A 107 -10.20 2.73 -3.88
N ASN A 108 -8.88 2.82 -4.10
CA ASN A 108 -8.04 3.88 -3.54
C ASN A 108 -7.03 4.41 -4.56
N ASP A 109 -7.48 4.67 -5.78
CA ASP A 109 -6.61 5.27 -6.79
C ASP A 109 -6.01 6.59 -6.31
N HIS A 110 -4.75 6.88 -6.69
CA HIS A 110 -4.05 8.10 -6.30
C HIS A 110 -4.84 9.35 -6.70
N ALA A 111 -5.17 10.21 -5.74
CA ALA A 111 -5.93 11.44 -5.97
C ALA A 111 -5.27 12.37 -7.00
N GLU A 112 -3.95 12.34 -7.07
CA GLU A 112 -3.13 13.08 -8.03
C GLU A 112 -3.42 12.66 -9.48
N SER A 113 -3.85 11.42 -9.66
CA SER A 113 -4.19 10.82 -10.95
C SER A 113 -5.66 11.01 -11.34
N LEU A 114 -6.54 11.19 -10.36
CA LEU A 114 -7.98 11.26 -10.58
C LEU A 114 -8.40 12.63 -11.11
N THR A 115 -8.87 12.67 -12.37
CA THR A 115 -9.56 13.83 -12.91
C THR A 115 -11.01 13.86 -12.41
N PRO A 116 -11.72 14.99 -12.48
CA PRO A 116 -13.14 15.06 -12.11
C PRO A 116 -14.01 14.02 -12.84
N ARG A 117 -13.74 13.76 -14.12
CA ARG A 117 -14.44 12.74 -14.91
C ARG A 117 -14.16 11.33 -14.40
N VAL A 118 -12.89 11.01 -14.18
CA VAL A 118 -12.45 9.68 -13.70
C VAL A 118 -13.00 9.43 -12.29
N TRP A 119 -13.02 10.46 -11.44
CA TRP A 119 -13.64 10.37 -10.11
C TRP A 119 -15.15 10.11 -10.19
N ALA A 120 -15.88 10.82 -11.05
CA ALA A 120 -17.31 10.59 -11.25
C ALA A 120 -17.60 9.16 -11.75
N ASP A 121 -16.74 8.62 -12.63
CA ASP A 121 -16.84 7.23 -13.10
C ASP A 121 -16.55 6.23 -11.98
N THR A 122 -15.56 6.52 -11.13
CA THR A 122 -15.26 5.70 -9.93
C THR A 122 -16.46 5.64 -8.98
N VAL A 123 -17.04 6.80 -8.62
CA VAL A 123 -18.21 6.86 -7.73
C VAL A 123 -19.39 6.09 -8.32
N LYS A 124 -19.69 6.31 -9.62
CA LYS A 124 -20.76 5.59 -10.34
C LYS A 124 -20.52 4.07 -10.36
N THR A 125 -19.27 3.64 -10.55
CA THR A 125 -18.90 2.23 -10.56
C THR A 125 -19.09 1.59 -9.19
N ILE A 126 -18.67 2.27 -8.11
CA ILE A 126 -18.87 1.77 -6.74
C ILE A 126 -20.36 1.74 -6.38
N GLN A 127 -21.15 2.70 -6.86
CA GLN A 127 -22.60 2.66 -6.72
C GLN A 127 -23.18 1.40 -7.38
N ALA A 128 -22.87 1.15 -8.65
CA ALA A 128 -23.33 -0.03 -9.36
C ALA A 128 -22.85 -1.34 -8.71
N CYS A 129 -21.64 -1.34 -8.14
CA CYS A 129 -21.12 -2.48 -7.40
C CYS A 129 -21.96 -2.78 -6.13
N ASN A 130 -22.39 -1.76 -5.41
CA ASN A 130 -23.28 -1.91 -4.25
C ASN A 130 -24.71 -2.29 -4.66
N ASP A 131 -25.25 -1.72 -5.72
CA ASP A 131 -26.60 -2.04 -6.22
C ASP A 131 -26.73 -3.53 -6.61
N ASN A 132 -25.61 -4.15 -7.03
CA ASN A 132 -25.52 -5.57 -7.36
C ASN A 132 -25.28 -6.48 -6.13
N ALA A 133 -25.17 -5.92 -4.93
CA ALA A 133 -24.83 -6.69 -3.71
C ALA A 133 -26.02 -7.42 -3.04
N GLY A 134 -27.22 -7.30 -3.59
CA GLY A 134 -28.44 -7.91 -3.08
C GLY A 134 -29.10 -7.08 -1.98
N ASP A 135 -29.55 -7.74 -0.90
CA ASP A 135 -30.22 -7.06 0.22
C ASP A 135 -29.25 -6.12 0.97
N PRO A 136 -29.49 -4.80 1.02
CA PRO A 136 -28.64 -3.85 1.73
C PRO A 136 -28.46 -4.14 3.23
N ALA A 137 -29.41 -4.84 3.87
CA ALA A 137 -29.29 -5.26 5.27
C ALA A 137 -28.41 -6.50 5.45
N ASN A 138 -28.16 -7.25 4.36
CA ASN A 138 -27.30 -8.44 4.38
C ASN A 138 -26.61 -8.61 3.02
N PRO A 139 -25.85 -7.62 2.55
CA PRO A 139 -25.22 -7.63 1.23
C PRO A 139 -24.18 -8.75 1.12
N ASP A 140 -23.95 -9.21 -0.09
CA ASP A 140 -22.86 -10.16 -0.34
C ASP A 140 -21.49 -9.52 -0.17
N MET A 141 -21.38 -8.22 -0.47
CA MET A 141 -20.16 -7.42 -0.34
C MET A 141 -20.52 -5.93 -0.21
N VAL A 142 -19.78 -5.21 0.62
CA VAL A 142 -19.86 -3.75 0.74
C VAL A 142 -18.66 -3.11 0.03
N SER A 143 -18.92 -2.17 -0.88
CA SER A 143 -17.88 -1.42 -1.60
C SER A 143 -17.83 0.03 -1.11
N PHE A 144 -16.67 0.47 -0.64
CA PHE A 144 -16.46 1.85 -0.21
C PHE A 144 -15.86 2.69 -1.33
N VAL A 145 -16.20 3.97 -1.34
CA VAL A 145 -15.53 4.98 -2.17
C VAL A 145 -14.30 5.47 -1.39
N GLY A 146 -13.18 5.59 -2.07
CA GLY A 146 -11.96 6.09 -1.46
C GLY A 146 -10.97 6.61 -2.49
N TRP A 147 -9.89 7.15 -2.01
CA TRP A 147 -8.71 7.55 -2.79
C TRP A 147 -7.47 7.50 -1.92
N GLU A 148 -6.30 7.47 -2.54
CA GLU A 148 -5.05 7.64 -1.85
C GLU A 148 -4.54 9.08 -1.95
N TRP A 149 -4.21 9.66 -0.80
CA TRP A 149 -3.50 10.92 -0.65
C TRP A 149 -2.00 10.63 -0.49
N SER A 150 -1.19 10.90 -1.52
CA SER A 150 0.18 10.38 -1.64
C SER A 150 1.20 11.49 -1.47
N ASN A 151 1.67 11.70 -0.24
CA ASN A 151 2.72 12.66 0.09
C ASN A 151 4.06 11.94 0.31
N GLY A 152 4.74 11.58 -0.78
CA GLY A 152 5.95 10.75 -0.73
C GLY A 152 7.22 11.36 -1.33
N ASN A 153 7.19 12.59 -1.86
CA ASN A 153 8.26 13.12 -2.70
C ASN A 153 9.05 14.27 -2.07
N SER A 154 9.02 14.43 -0.75
CA SER A 154 9.82 15.45 -0.07
C SER A 154 11.09 14.82 0.50
N ASP A 155 12.27 15.27 0.04
CA ASP A 155 13.56 15.02 0.70
C ASP A 155 13.64 15.74 2.05
N ASP A 156 12.69 16.64 2.33
CA ASP A 156 12.54 17.35 3.58
C ASP A 156 11.74 16.49 4.58
N VAL A 157 12.44 15.81 5.47
CA VAL A 157 11.86 14.93 6.48
C VAL A 157 10.75 15.58 7.32
N PRO A 158 10.84 16.86 7.76
CA PRO A 158 9.78 17.51 8.50
C PRO A 158 8.45 17.68 7.74
N SER A 159 8.49 17.74 6.42
CA SER A 159 7.30 17.87 5.56
C SER A 159 6.90 16.58 4.83
N HIS A 160 7.53 15.45 5.20
CA HIS A 160 7.19 14.13 4.65
C HIS A 160 6.13 13.46 5.51
N TYR A 161 4.91 13.35 4.98
CA TYR A 161 3.76 12.80 5.72
C TYR A 161 3.36 11.39 5.28
N GLY A 162 4.06 10.81 4.31
CA GLY A 162 3.77 9.48 3.78
C GLY A 162 2.44 9.41 3.03
N HIS A 163 2.00 8.21 2.72
CA HIS A 163 0.78 7.91 2.00
C HIS A 163 -0.37 7.61 2.96
N LYS A 164 -1.59 7.97 2.57
CA LYS A 164 -2.81 7.73 3.38
C LYS A 164 -4.00 7.42 2.50
N ASN A 165 -4.68 6.33 2.77
CA ASN A 165 -5.96 6.05 2.16
C ASN A 165 -7.07 6.85 2.85
N VAL A 166 -7.89 7.51 2.08
CA VAL A 166 -9.14 8.14 2.55
C VAL A 166 -10.29 7.26 2.11
N VAL A 167 -11.06 6.76 3.06
CA VAL A 167 -12.24 5.92 2.82
C VAL A 167 -13.47 6.68 3.29
N ILE A 168 -14.50 6.77 2.44
CA ILE A 168 -15.75 7.46 2.70
C ILE A 168 -16.85 6.45 3.01
N ARG A 169 -17.63 6.70 4.09
CA ARG A 169 -18.70 5.79 4.51
C ARG A 169 -19.82 5.67 3.50
N THR A 170 -20.22 6.78 2.91
CA THR A 170 -21.37 6.86 1.98
C THR A 170 -20.94 6.68 0.53
N TRP A 171 -21.89 6.28 -0.33
CA TRP A 171 -21.65 6.07 -1.78
C TRP A 171 -22.76 6.68 -2.65
N GLU A 172 -23.85 7.13 -2.03
CA GLU A 172 -25.00 7.66 -2.76
C GLU A 172 -24.66 9.01 -3.39
N GLU A 173 -25.29 9.30 -4.49
CA GLU A 173 -25.19 10.58 -5.18
C GLU A 173 -25.53 11.74 -4.23
N GLY A 174 -24.70 12.77 -4.21
CA GLY A 174 -24.82 13.92 -3.34
C GLY A 174 -24.37 13.68 -1.89
N LYS A 175 -23.92 12.47 -1.56
CA LYS A 175 -23.38 12.10 -0.23
C LYS A 175 -21.92 11.64 -0.30
N THR A 176 -21.24 11.95 -1.39
CA THR A 176 -19.81 11.73 -1.60
C THR A 176 -19.15 13.00 -2.11
N PRO A 177 -17.86 13.24 -1.84
CA PRO A 177 -17.15 14.35 -2.44
C PRO A 177 -17.26 14.33 -3.96
N THR A 178 -17.42 15.49 -4.60
CA THR A 178 -17.47 15.59 -6.07
C THR A 178 -16.08 15.47 -6.72
N ARG A 179 -15.03 15.43 -5.92
CA ARG A 179 -13.63 15.21 -6.31
C ARG A 179 -12.82 14.71 -5.13
N PRO A 180 -11.71 13.98 -5.35
CA PRO A 180 -10.77 13.63 -4.30
C PRO A 180 -9.91 14.84 -3.92
N ILE A 181 -9.22 14.74 -2.79
CA ILE A 181 -8.25 15.75 -2.31
C ILE A 181 -6.85 15.17 -2.52
N ALA A 182 -6.04 15.83 -3.36
CA ALA A 182 -4.69 15.41 -3.69
C ALA A 182 -3.65 16.02 -2.73
N SER A 183 -2.45 15.43 -2.66
CA SER A 183 -1.35 15.94 -1.84
C SER A 183 -0.49 16.99 -2.57
N LYS A 184 -0.59 17.07 -3.89
CA LYS A 184 0.23 17.94 -4.75
C LYS A 184 -0.52 18.44 -5.97
N ALA A 185 -0.07 19.60 -6.48
CA ALA A 185 -0.70 20.26 -7.63
C ALA A 185 -0.37 19.62 -8.97
N THR A 186 0.80 19.01 -9.10
CA THR A 186 1.33 18.54 -10.38
C THR A 186 1.19 17.06 -10.54
N TYR A 187 0.72 16.68 -11.72
CA TYR A 187 0.77 15.32 -12.19
C TYR A 187 2.12 15.08 -12.88
N ASP A 188 2.93 14.18 -12.33
CA ASP A 188 4.35 14.05 -12.75
C ASP A 188 4.54 13.69 -14.23
N ILE A 189 3.54 13.04 -14.83
CA ILE A 189 3.59 12.65 -16.25
C ILE A 189 3.41 13.83 -17.22
N SER A 190 2.89 14.97 -16.76
CA SER A 190 2.72 16.16 -17.61
C SER A 190 4.05 16.66 -18.23
N LYS A 191 5.17 16.20 -17.68
CA LYS A 191 6.53 16.52 -18.15
C LYS A 191 7.07 15.56 -19.22
N VAL A 192 6.37 14.44 -19.48
CA VAL A 192 6.80 13.47 -20.49
C VAL A 192 6.33 13.93 -21.88
N PRO A 193 7.25 14.15 -22.85
CA PRO A 193 6.84 14.55 -24.19
C PRO A 193 5.94 13.52 -24.84
N SER A 194 4.88 13.96 -25.51
CA SER A 194 3.90 13.09 -26.19
C SER A 194 4.54 12.11 -27.18
N VAL A 195 5.62 12.50 -27.87
CA VAL A 195 6.38 11.59 -28.75
C VAL A 195 6.94 10.40 -27.97
N VAL A 196 7.40 10.61 -26.73
CA VAL A 196 7.92 9.54 -25.88
C VAL A 196 6.79 8.59 -25.46
N ILE A 197 5.63 9.15 -25.10
CA ILE A 197 4.42 8.34 -24.83
C ILE A 197 4.02 7.56 -26.09
N GLY A 198 4.01 8.20 -27.25
CA GLY A 198 3.68 7.55 -28.52
C GLY A 198 4.61 6.40 -28.90
N LEU A 199 5.90 6.47 -28.50
CA LEU A 199 6.85 5.37 -28.70
C LEU A 199 6.47 4.10 -27.93
N MET A 200 5.62 4.19 -26.89
CA MET A 200 5.08 3.01 -26.21
C MET A 200 4.33 2.10 -27.17
N SER A 201 3.72 2.63 -28.26
CA SER A 201 3.02 1.83 -29.27
C SER A 201 3.90 0.84 -30.02
N LEU A 202 5.22 0.93 -29.88
CA LEU A 202 6.16 -0.08 -30.40
C LEU A 202 6.22 -1.34 -29.53
N LEU A 203 5.78 -1.25 -28.27
CA LEU A 203 5.83 -2.31 -27.25
C LEU A 203 4.43 -2.67 -26.72
N GLU A 204 3.48 -1.77 -26.90
CA GLU A 204 2.07 -1.89 -26.47
C GLU A 204 1.13 -1.84 -27.67
N ASP A 205 -0.13 -2.19 -27.47
CA ASP A 205 -1.17 -1.99 -28.47
C ASP A 205 -1.40 -0.48 -28.70
N LEU A 206 -1.72 -0.10 -29.95
CA LEU A 206 -1.87 1.29 -30.35
C LEU A 206 -2.92 2.04 -29.51
N ASP A 207 -4.04 1.38 -29.22
CA ASP A 207 -5.11 1.91 -28.39
C ASP A 207 -4.64 2.15 -26.94
N VAL A 208 -3.90 1.21 -26.35
CA VAL A 208 -3.34 1.36 -25.00
C VAL A 208 -2.41 2.57 -24.91
N ALA A 209 -1.48 2.72 -25.87
CA ALA A 209 -0.56 3.86 -25.89
C ALA A 209 -1.29 5.19 -26.10
N SER A 210 -2.32 5.20 -26.96
CA SER A 210 -3.09 6.40 -27.26
C SER A 210 -4.06 6.78 -26.15
N ASP A 211 -4.69 5.82 -25.49
CA ASP A 211 -5.50 6.05 -24.28
C ASP A 211 -4.66 6.64 -23.14
N PHE A 212 -3.43 6.16 -22.97
CA PHE A 212 -2.51 6.74 -22.00
C PHE A 212 -2.17 8.20 -22.31
N GLY A 213 -1.93 8.51 -23.60
CA GLY A 213 -1.73 9.88 -24.05
C GLY A 213 -2.96 10.76 -23.81
N TRP A 214 -4.15 10.24 -24.10
CA TRP A 214 -5.41 10.94 -23.85
C TRP A 214 -5.60 11.25 -22.36
N TYR A 215 -5.43 10.24 -21.50
CA TYR A 215 -5.54 10.35 -20.05
C TYR A 215 -4.50 11.33 -19.45
N SER A 216 -3.26 11.28 -19.96
CA SER A 216 -2.19 12.19 -19.57
C SER A 216 -2.52 13.66 -19.89
N ASN A 217 -3.09 13.91 -21.07
CA ASN A 217 -3.53 15.23 -21.47
C ASN A 217 -4.71 15.73 -20.64
N GLU A 218 -5.69 14.85 -20.36
CA GLU A 218 -6.81 15.18 -19.47
C GLU A 218 -6.30 15.58 -18.09
N GLY A 219 -5.44 14.74 -17.45
CA GLY A 219 -4.87 15.01 -16.13
C GLY A 219 -4.08 16.31 -16.05
N SER A 220 -3.36 16.65 -17.16
CA SER A 220 -2.58 17.89 -17.25
C SER A 220 -3.45 19.14 -17.47
N SER A 221 -4.66 18.97 -18.00
CA SER A 221 -5.59 20.08 -18.29
C SER A 221 -6.44 20.52 -17.08
N VAL A 222 -6.50 19.71 -16.02
CA VAL A 222 -7.29 20.00 -14.83
C VAL A 222 -6.63 21.14 -14.03
N PRO A 223 -7.30 22.31 -13.89
CA PRO A 223 -6.75 23.43 -13.13
C PRO A 223 -6.72 23.11 -11.63
N VAL A 224 -5.83 23.75 -10.90
CA VAL A 224 -5.84 23.74 -9.43
C VAL A 224 -7.02 24.57 -8.93
N CYS A 225 -7.69 24.11 -7.89
CA CYS A 225 -8.77 24.85 -7.26
C CYS A 225 -8.27 26.14 -6.62
N PRO A 226 -9.11 27.19 -6.57
CA PRO A 226 -8.74 28.45 -5.92
C PRO A 226 -8.55 28.26 -4.42
N ASP A 227 -7.54 28.93 -3.87
CA ASP A 227 -7.26 28.93 -2.43
C ASP A 227 -8.31 29.70 -1.64
N GLY A 228 -8.50 29.29 -0.37
CA GLY A 228 -9.36 30.01 0.59
C GLY A 228 -10.87 29.82 0.36
N VAL A 229 -11.26 28.98 -0.57
CA VAL A 229 -12.65 28.60 -0.79
C VAL A 229 -12.92 27.26 -0.11
N PRO A 230 -14.00 27.10 0.69
CA PRO A 230 -14.38 25.84 1.31
C PRO A 230 -14.54 24.71 0.28
N ALA A 231 -14.11 23.49 0.61
CA ALA A 231 -14.07 22.37 -0.32
C ALA A 231 -15.42 22.09 -1.02
N HIS A 232 -16.53 22.19 -0.31
CA HIS A 232 -17.89 21.99 -0.85
C HIS A 232 -18.40 23.13 -1.77
N GLN A 233 -17.69 24.27 -1.83
CA GLN A 233 -18.03 25.43 -2.68
C GLN A 233 -17.11 25.56 -3.91
N LEU A 234 -16.08 24.73 -3.98
CA LEU A 234 -15.15 24.73 -5.11
C LEU A 234 -15.83 24.20 -6.38
N PRO A 235 -15.41 24.65 -7.59
CA PRO A 235 -15.87 24.07 -8.84
C PRO A 235 -15.54 22.57 -8.95
N ASP A 236 -16.46 21.76 -9.47
CA ASP A 236 -16.22 20.32 -9.65
C ASP A 236 -15.12 20.02 -10.68
N SER A 237 -14.77 20.99 -11.53
CA SER A 237 -13.80 20.85 -12.63
C SER A 237 -12.34 21.12 -12.22
N CYS A 238 -12.03 21.32 -10.94
CA CYS A 238 -10.66 21.62 -10.48
C CYS A 238 -10.10 20.50 -9.59
N ARG A 239 -8.76 20.46 -9.47
CA ARG A 239 -8.03 19.58 -8.54
C ARG A 239 -7.91 20.25 -7.19
N ASP A 240 -8.50 19.65 -6.17
CA ASP A 240 -8.39 20.10 -4.78
C ASP A 240 -7.10 19.58 -4.14
N ILE A 241 -6.40 20.42 -3.36
CA ILE A 241 -5.07 20.09 -2.84
C ILE A 241 -5.02 20.34 -1.35
N ALA A 242 -4.45 19.38 -0.63
CA ALA A 242 -4.06 19.49 0.76
C ALA A 242 -2.60 19.06 0.91
N LEU A 243 -1.70 19.97 1.25
CA LEU A 243 -0.26 19.71 1.35
C LEU A 243 0.14 19.03 2.65
N THR A 244 -0.71 19.08 3.68
CA THR A 244 -0.48 18.47 5.00
C THR A 244 -1.69 17.68 5.45
N PRO A 245 -1.53 16.71 6.37
CA PRO A 245 -2.67 15.99 6.96
C PRO A 245 -3.69 16.93 7.61
N THR A 246 -3.27 17.93 8.38
CA THR A 246 -4.17 18.94 8.97
C THR A 246 -5.00 19.67 7.90
N SER A 247 -4.39 20.01 6.76
CA SER A 247 -5.14 20.63 5.65
C SER A 247 -6.09 19.64 4.97
N LEU A 248 -5.73 18.36 4.90
CA LEU A 248 -6.62 17.29 4.43
C LEU A 248 -7.84 17.16 5.35
N TYR A 249 -7.63 17.05 6.67
CA TYR A 249 -8.71 16.91 7.65
C TYR A 249 -9.66 18.09 7.64
N ARG A 250 -9.13 19.32 7.56
CA ARG A 250 -9.96 20.53 7.42
C ARG A 250 -10.86 20.47 6.19
N LYS A 251 -10.35 20.02 5.04
CA LYS A 251 -11.15 19.87 3.82
C LYS A 251 -12.18 18.74 3.92
N LEU A 252 -11.87 17.65 4.61
CA LEU A 252 -12.84 16.59 4.92
C LEU A 252 -13.94 17.10 5.85
N ASP A 253 -13.61 17.95 6.85
CA ASP A 253 -14.61 18.63 7.70
C ASP A 253 -15.50 19.58 6.88
N GLU A 254 -14.93 20.30 5.92
CA GLU A 254 -15.67 21.20 5.02
C GLU A 254 -16.65 20.43 4.12
N TRP A 255 -16.31 19.20 3.72
CA TRP A 255 -17.22 18.29 3.02
C TRP A 255 -18.30 17.73 3.93
N GLY A 256 -17.98 17.42 5.18
CA GLY A 256 -18.91 16.93 6.19
C GLY A 256 -19.34 15.46 6.04
N PHE A 257 -18.59 14.66 5.27
CA PHE A 257 -18.86 13.23 5.13
C PHE A 257 -18.03 12.42 6.12
N ASP A 258 -18.62 11.36 6.68
CA ASP A 258 -17.89 10.41 7.54
C ASP A 258 -16.76 9.77 6.74
N SER A 259 -15.52 9.94 7.22
CA SER A 259 -14.33 9.44 6.57
C SER A 259 -13.31 8.89 7.57
N ILE A 260 -12.54 7.89 7.14
CA ILE A 260 -11.38 7.35 7.85
C ILE A 260 -10.15 7.57 6.98
N VAL A 261 -9.05 8.01 7.61
CA VAL A 261 -7.76 8.24 6.95
C VAL A 261 -6.75 7.22 7.48
N ILE A 262 -6.23 6.36 6.62
CA ILE A 262 -5.43 5.19 6.98
C ILE A 262 -4.00 5.37 6.46
N PRO A 263 -3.02 5.69 7.31
CA PRO A 263 -1.62 5.68 6.93
C PRO A 263 -1.17 4.26 6.54
N HIS A 264 -0.32 4.18 5.52
CA HIS A 264 0.24 2.90 5.05
C HIS A 264 1.69 3.04 4.58
N GLY A 265 2.35 1.91 4.27
CA GLY A 265 3.73 1.88 3.81
C GLY A 265 4.71 2.51 4.80
N LEU A 266 4.38 2.56 6.10
CA LEU A 266 5.09 3.36 7.10
C LEU A 266 6.58 3.02 7.16
N ALA A 267 6.93 1.75 7.33
CA ALA A 267 8.32 1.32 7.44
C ALA A 267 8.99 1.05 6.08
N TRP A 268 8.31 1.37 4.98
CA TRP A 268 8.83 1.16 3.64
C TRP A 268 9.77 2.29 3.21
N GLY A 269 11.06 2.01 3.19
CA GLY A 269 12.11 3.01 3.00
C GLY A 269 12.36 3.43 1.55
N ASN A 270 11.60 2.91 0.57
CA ASN A 270 11.62 3.39 -0.80
C ASN A 270 10.72 4.63 -0.99
N VAL A 271 9.72 4.78 -0.14
CA VAL A 271 8.81 5.92 -0.09
C VAL A 271 9.17 6.85 1.05
N ASN A 272 9.38 6.30 2.25
CA ASN A 272 9.75 7.10 3.41
C ASN A 272 11.26 7.34 3.47
N PRO A 273 11.73 8.56 3.74
CA PRO A 273 13.14 8.84 3.99
C PRO A 273 13.70 7.90 5.07
N LEU A 274 14.91 7.38 4.88
CA LEU A 274 15.52 6.44 5.82
C LEU A 274 15.78 7.04 7.22
N THR A 275 15.69 8.35 7.33
CA THR A 275 15.82 9.13 8.58
C THR A 275 14.46 9.55 9.14
N ALA A 276 13.35 9.13 8.52
CA ALA A 276 12.02 9.47 9.00
C ALA A 276 11.77 8.91 10.41
N ASP A 277 11.06 9.68 11.21
CA ASP A 277 10.64 9.32 12.57
C ASP A 277 9.16 9.66 12.72
N PHE A 278 8.37 8.73 13.20
CA PHE A 278 6.92 8.90 13.35
C PHE A 278 6.54 10.05 14.30
N ARG A 279 7.47 10.54 15.14
CA ARG A 279 7.24 11.73 15.97
C ARG A 279 6.82 12.94 15.15
N SER A 280 7.43 13.13 13.97
CA SER A 280 7.04 14.24 13.07
C SER A 280 5.64 14.06 12.48
N GLN A 281 5.14 12.83 12.41
CA GLN A 281 3.76 12.55 11.99
C GLN A 281 2.75 12.68 13.14
N LEU A 282 3.20 12.53 14.39
CA LEU A 282 2.35 12.78 15.56
C LEU A 282 1.87 14.23 15.63
N ASP A 283 2.66 15.19 15.17
CA ASP A 283 2.28 16.61 15.15
C ASP A 283 0.96 16.81 14.38
N GLU A 284 0.80 16.06 13.29
CA GLU A 284 -0.35 16.11 12.39
C GLU A 284 -1.39 14.99 12.66
N TYR A 285 -1.19 14.17 13.71
CA TYR A 285 -2.10 13.08 14.04
C TYR A 285 -3.42 13.60 14.61
N GLU A 286 -4.54 13.14 14.03
CA GLU A 286 -5.90 13.46 14.48
C GLU A 286 -6.69 12.15 14.66
N GLU A 287 -6.98 11.77 15.91
CA GLU A 287 -7.63 10.51 16.26
C GLU A 287 -9.01 10.34 15.62
N ARG A 288 -9.73 11.44 15.38
CA ARG A 288 -11.03 11.42 14.71
C ARG A 288 -10.95 10.76 13.33
N TYR A 289 -9.86 11.01 12.60
CA TYR A 289 -9.64 10.50 11.24
C TYR A 289 -8.74 9.27 11.19
N GLN A 290 -7.64 9.28 11.94
CA GLN A 290 -6.64 8.21 11.92
C GLN A 290 -6.96 7.11 12.94
N LYS A 291 -8.05 6.38 12.72
CA LYS A 291 -8.51 5.26 13.55
C LYS A 291 -7.67 4.00 13.33
N LEU A 292 -7.16 3.82 12.12
CA LEU A 292 -6.52 2.61 11.63
C LEU A 292 -5.14 2.92 11.05
N VAL A 293 -4.29 1.90 11.00
CA VAL A 293 -3.00 1.90 10.32
C VAL A 293 -2.82 0.59 9.57
N GLU A 294 -2.40 0.66 8.33
CA GLU A 294 -2.08 -0.53 7.54
C GLU A 294 -0.66 -0.98 7.86
N VAL A 295 -0.54 -2.17 8.44
CA VAL A 295 0.74 -2.73 8.86
C VAL A 295 1.29 -3.80 7.91
N PHE A 296 0.47 -4.30 6.99
CA PHE A 296 0.88 -5.31 6.02
C PHE A 296 0.17 -5.14 4.67
N SER A 297 0.97 -5.07 3.60
CA SER A 297 0.47 -4.98 2.22
C SER A 297 1.44 -5.61 1.23
N GLY A 298 1.32 -5.29 -0.06
CA GLY A 298 2.30 -5.64 -1.10
C GLY A 298 3.71 -5.16 -0.80
N HIS A 299 3.86 -4.09 -0.02
CA HIS A 299 5.16 -3.58 0.47
C HIS A 299 5.80 -4.44 1.57
N GLY A 300 5.06 -5.34 2.19
CA GLY A 300 5.49 -6.13 3.32
C GLY A 300 5.06 -5.58 4.68
N ASN A 301 5.68 -6.11 5.73
CA ASN A 301 5.36 -5.84 7.12
C ASN A 301 5.98 -4.51 7.59
N SER A 302 5.16 -3.63 8.14
CA SER A 302 5.53 -2.38 8.80
C SER A 302 5.17 -2.37 10.30
N GLU A 303 4.82 -3.51 10.90
CA GLU A 303 4.42 -3.61 12.30
C GLU A 303 5.62 -3.56 13.25
N LEU A 304 6.60 -4.46 13.02
CA LEU A 304 7.65 -4.82 13.96
C LEU A 304 8.65 -3.68 14.20
N PHE A 305 8.93 -3.34 15.45
CA PHE A 305 10.02 -2.45 15.81
C PHE A 305 11.30 -3.23 16.17
N VAL A 306 12.37 -3.00 15.39
CA VAL A 306 13.72 -3.49 15.68
C VAL A 306 14.66 -2.30 15.72
N ASP A 307 15.41 -2.15 16.79
CA ASP A 307 16.31 -1.00 16.99
C ASP A 307 17.61 -1.16 16.21
N PHE A 308 17.66 -0.58 15.02
CA PHE A 308 18.87 -0.48 14.20
C PHE A 308 18.88 0.78 13.35
N ASP A 309 20.08 1.20 12.93
CA ASP A 309 20.27 2.27 11.95
C ASP A 309 20.98 1.75 10.69
N ARG A 310 20.58 2.23 9.53
CA ARG A 310 21.28 1.95 8.25
C ARG A 310 22.53 2.80 8.09
N ILE A 311 22.45 4.02 8.58
CA ILE A 311 23.55 4.99 8.74
C ILE A 311 23.32 5.70 10.08
N SER A 312 24.40 6.06 10.75
CA SER A 312 24.34 6.90 11.95
C SER A 312 24.58 8.35 11.57
N ILE A 313 23.70 9.24 12.03
CA ILE A 313 23.82 10.69 11.84
C ILE A 313 24.10 11.32 13.20
N ALA A 314 25.23 11.96 13.33
CA ALA A 314 25.59 12.69 14.55
C ALA A 314 24.87 14.05 14.62
N SER A 315 24.81 14.65 15.81
CA SER A 315 24.12 15.94 16.04
C SER A 315 24.73 17.12 15.25
N ASP A 316 25.98 17.00 14.83
CA ASP A 316 26.67 17.95 13.95
C ASP A 316 26.48 17.68 12.46
N GLY A 317 25.64 16.69 12.10
CA GLY A 317 25.37 16.25 10.72
C GLY A 317 26.42 15.27 10.17
N GLY A 318 27.40 14.86 10.96
CA GLY A 318 28.37 13.85 10.57
C GLY A 318 27.70 12.50 10.32
N VAL A 319 28.03 11.83 9.20
CA VAL A 319 27.44 10.55 8.81
C VAL A 319 28.49 9.44 8.97
N SER A 320 28.11 8.36 9.63
CA SER A 320 28.99 7.20 9.86
C SER A 320 28.24 5.88 9.63
N CYS A 321 29.01 4.80 9.46
CA CYS A 321 28.48 3.46 9.32
C CYS A 321 28.29 2.81 10.69
N PRO A 322 27.07 2.47 11.11
CA PRO A 322 26.82 1.83 12.40
C PRO A 322 27.39 0.41 12.45
N LEU A 323 27.49 -0.14 13.65
CA LEU A 323 27.83 -1.55 13.86
C LEU A 323 26.67 -2.45 13.43
N ALA A 324 27.00 -3.68 13.02
CA ALA A 324 25.99 -4.71 12.80
C ALA A 324 25.33 -5.11 14.14
N THR A 325 24.04 -5.41 14.10
CA THR A 325 23.27 -6.04 15.19
C THR A 325 23.00 -7.50 14.86
N ALA A 326 22.34 -8.23 15.77
CA ALA A 326 21.92 -9.60 15.52
C ALA A 326 20.92 -9.71 14.33
N ASP A 327 20.12 -8.67 14.14
CA ASP A 327 19.01 -8.66 13.18
C ASP A 327 19.30 -7.85 11.92
N PHE A 328 20.38 -7.06 11.90
CA PHE A 328 20.66 -6.19 10.77
C PHE A 328 22.17 -5.94 10.58
N THR A 329 22.64 -6.14 9.34
CA THR A 329 24.00 -5.77 8.91
C THR A 329 23.93 -4.58 7.97
N PRO A 330 24.45 -3.39 8.33
CA PRO A 330 24.52 -2.24 7.42
C PRO A 330 25.39 -2.56 6.20
N CYS A 331 24.91 -2.24 4.98
CA CYS A 331 25.66 -2.57 3.78
C CYS A 331 26.97 -1.77 3.62
N CYS A 332 27.15 -0.68 4.35
CA CYS A 332 28.44 -0.01 4.43
C CYS A 332 29.51 -0.91 5.12
N ARG A 333 29.13 -1.76 6.09
CA ARG A 333 30.03 -2.75 6.67
C ARG A 333 30.40 -3.85 5.68
N GLN A 334 29.45 -4.30 4.89
CA GLN A 334 29.72 -5.27 3.85
C GLN A 334 30.60 -4.66 2.73
N ALA A 335 30.37 -3.41 2.37
CA ALA A 335 31.23 -2.66 1.46
C ALA A 335 32.68 -2.57 1.96
N GLU A 336 32.89 -2.31 3.25
CA GLU A 336 34.20 -2.36 3.91
C GLU A 336 34.86 -3.75 3.72
N LYS A 337 34.14 -4.82 4.04
CA LYS A 337 34.60 -6.21 3.91
C LYS A 337 35.01 -6.55 2.48
N ILE A 338 34.16 -6.20 1.48
CA ILE A 338 34.43 -6.41 0.05
C ILE A 338 35.67 -5.63 -0.37
N THR A 339 35.82 -4.38 0.04
CA THR A 339 36.98 -3.55 -0.33
C THR A 339 38.25 -4.12 0.26
N ARG A 340 38.23 -4.48 1.55
CA ARG A 340 39.38 -5.04 2.26
C ARG A 340 39.81 -6.40 1.66
N SER A 341 38.89 -7.25 1.26
CA SER A 341 39.18 -8.54 0.64
C SER A 341 39.85 -8.42 -0.75
N ARG A 342 39.77 -7.26 -1.38
CA ARG A 342 40.39 -6.96 -2.68
C ARG A 342 41.79 -6.34 -2.58
N CYS A 343 42.22 -6.01 -1.36
CA CYS A 343 43.59 -5.54 -1.13
C CYS A 343 44.57 -6.70 -1.15
N SER A 344 45.76 -6.49 -1.76
CA SER A 344 46.85 -7.48 -1.73
C SER A 344 47.37 -7.73 -0.31
N GLU A 345 47.35 -6.69 0.53
CA GLU A 345 47.71 -6.73 1.94
C GLU A 345 46.57 -6.09 2.77
N PRO A 346 45.60 -6.89 3.25
CA PRO A 346 44.38 -6.38 3.90
C PRO A 346 44.60 -5.55 5.17
N GLU A 347 45.73 -5.72 5.85
CA GLU A 347 46.09 -5.01 7.09
C GLU A 347 47.06 -3.85 6.87
N SER A 348 47.30 -3.47 5.61
CA SER A 348 48.22 -2.36 5.28
C SER A 348 47.53 -0.99 5.38
N ALA A 349 48.30 0.04 5.71
CA ALA A 349 47.81 1.43 5.72
C ALA A 349 47.22 1.85 4.34
N MET A 350 47.77 1.34 3.23
CA MET A 350 47.23 1.59 1.89
C MET A 350 45.81 0.98 1.71
N CYS A 351 45.57 -0.18 2.31
CA CYS A 351 44.23 -0.79 2.32
C CYS A 351 43.26 0.02 3.18
N ASP A 352 43.70 0.49 4.35
CA ASP A 352 42.91 1.34 5.23
C ASP A 352 42.48 2.64 4.54
N ASP A 353 43.39 3.31 3.81
CA ASP A 353 43.09 4.51 3.02
C ASP A 353 42.06 4.21 1.90
N SER A 354 42.18 3.05 1.27
CA SER A 354 41.21 2.61 0.24
C SER A 354 39.83 2.37 0.81
N VAL A 355 39.76 1.72 1.97
CA VAL A 355 38.51 1.47 2.70
C VAL A 355 37.86 2.79 3.16
N GLU A 356 38.66 3.72 3.70
CA GLU A 356 38.15 5.03 4.14
C GLU A 356 37.59 5.82 2.96
N SER A 357 38.33 5.84 1.83
CA SER A 357 37.87 6.52 0.60
C SER A 357 36.57 5.92 0.07
N MET A 358 36.47 4.60 0.01
CA MET A 358 35.24 3.90 -0.38
C MET A 358 34.11 4.21 0.58
N MET A 359 34.35 4.18 1.89
CA MET A 359 33.33 4.45 2.91
C MET A 359 32.77 5.87 2.77
N LYS A 360 33.64 6.89 2.58
CA LYS A 360 33.20 8.26 2.29
C LYS A 360 32.31 8.33 1.05
N ALA A 361 32.70 7.63 -0.02
CA ALA A 361 31.91 7.59 -1.25
C ALA A 361 30.56 6.87 -1.07
N TYR A 362 30.55 5.77 -0.29
CA TYR A 362 29.33 5.02 0.05
C TYR A 362 28.33 5.89 0.82
N LEU A 363 28.79 6.49 1.91
CA LEU A 363 27.94 7.32 2.80
C LEU A 363 27.40 8.55 2.06
N LYS A 364 28.22 9.15 1.17
CA LYS A 364 27.77 10.27 0.33
C LYS A 364 26.64 9.88 -0.64
N LYS A 365 26.65 8.65 -1.18
CA LYS A 365 25.57 8.16 -2.05
C LYS A 365 24.33 7.70 -1.29
N GLY A 366 24.48 7.47 0.01
CA GLY A 366 23.42 6.95 0.86
C GLY A 366 23.23 5.43 0.79
N PRO A 367 22.51 4.85 1.74
CA PRO A 367 22.45 3.40 1.93
C PRO A 367 21.80 2.62 0.78
N LEU A 368 20.88 3.21 0.02
CA LEU A 368 20.22 2.55 -1.11
C LEU A 368 21.12 2.52 -2.35
N ALA A 369 21.82 3.62 -2.66
CA ALA A 369 22.67 3.74 -3.84
C ALA A 369 24.16 3.40 -3.58
N GLY A 370 24.56 3.24 -2.32
CA GLY A 370 25.93 3.02 -1.90
C GLY A 370 26.58 1.78 -2.52
N ARG A 371 25.82 0.72 -2.76
CA ARG A 371 26.30 -0.49 -3.44
C ARG A 371 26.96 -0.20 -4.80
N LYS A 372 26.53 0.85 -5.49
CA LYS A 372 27.10 1.28 -6.79
C LYS A 372 28.49 1.90 -6.68
N THR A 373 29.02 2.09 -5.46
CA THR A 373 30.39 2.59 -5.25
C THR A 373 31.46 1.53 -5.53
N ILE A 374 31.11 0.23 -5.34
CA ILE A 374 32.03 -0.88 -5.57
C ILE A 374 31.66 -1.54 -6.91
N LYS A 375 32.53 -1.38 -7.89
CA LYS A 375 32.36 -2.00 -9.21
C LYS A 375 32.58 -3.50 -9.15
N ASP A 376 32.06 -4.22 -10.15
CA ASP A 376 32.30 -5.65 -10.35
C ASP A 376 31.98 -6.50 -9.13
N THR A 377 30.84 -6.16 -8.46
CA THR A 377 30.23 -6.97 -7.39
C THR A 377 29.03 -7.72 -7.91
N VAL A 378 28.81 -8.93 -7.40
CA VAL A 378 27.61 -9.75 -7.59
C VAL A 378 26.74 -9.70 -6.33
N LEU A 379 25.48 -10.18 -6.41
CA LEU A 379 24.56 -10.14 -5.28
C LEU A 379 25.13 -10.88 -4.06
N ASP A 380 25.77 -12.04 -4.29
CA ASP A 380 26.36 -12.87 -3.25
C ASP A 380 27.46 -12.17 -2.45
N ASP A 381 28.18 -11.24 -3.05
CA ASP A 381 29.21 -10.45 -2.36
C ASP A 381 28.63 -9.62 -1.20
N TRP A 382 27.32 -9.32 -1.26
CA TRP A 382 26.64 -8.46 -0.28
C TRP A 382 26.01 -9.22 0.89
N GLU A 383 26.05 -10.57 0.89
CA GLU A 383 25.71 -11.48 2.02
C GLU A 383 24.39 -11.12 2.74
N GLY A 384 23.39 -10.62 2.02
CA GLY A 384 22.11 -10.23 2.61
C GLY A 384 22.15 -8.96 3.48
N CYS A 385 23.25 -8.16 3.45
CA CYS A 385 23.28 -6.88 4.14
C CYS A 385 22.10 -5.99 3.73
N GLY A 386 21.68 -5.11 4.62
CA GLY A 386 20.55 -4.21 4.40
C GLY A 386 19.18 -4.89 4.46
N GLN A 387 19.14 -6.18 4.69
CA GLN A 387 17.94 -6.96 4.96
C GLN A 387 17.74 -7.09 6.47
N LEU A 388 16.50 -6.91 6.92
CA LEU A 388 16.14 -7.21 8.30
C LEU A 388 16.05 -8.74 8.44
N GLN A 389 16.86 -9.32 9.35
CA GLN A 389 16.88 -10.76 9.63
C GLN A 389 15.79 -11.11 10.64
N ASN A 390 15.43 -12.38 10.73
CA ASN A 390 14.51 -12.94 11.73
C ASN A 390 13.13 -12.25 11.78
N SER A 391 12.73 -11.56 10.72
CA SER A 391 11.45 -10.87 10.60
C SER A 391 10.58 -11.49 9.53
N PHE A 392 9.27 -11.52 9.77
CA PHE A 392 8.31 -12.01 8.81
C PHE A 392 8.06 -10.96 7.73
N GLN A 393 8.53 -11.24 6.50
CA GLN A 393 8.26 -10.45 5.29
C GLN A 393 8.39 -8.93 5.49
N PRO A 394 9.55 -8.41 5.97
CA PRO A 394 9.70 -6.98 6.25
C PRO A 394 9.59 -6.14 4.98
N SER A 395 9.13 -4.91 5.11
CA SER A 395 9.11 -3.94 4.03
C SER A 395 10.52 -3.68 3.49
N ALA A 396 10.66 -3.43 2.19
CA ALA A 396 11.94 -3.12 1.58
C ALA A 396 12.53 -1.84 2.18
N ALA A 397 13.87 -1.83 2.34
CA ALA A 397 14.60 -0.71 2.94
C ALA A 397 14.02 -0.26 4.31
N TYR A 398 13.64 -1.19 5.14
CA TYR A 398 12.90 -1.01 6.39
C TYR A 398 13.37 0.17 7.25
N VAL A 399 12.43 1.02 7.69
CA VAL A 399 12.66 2.21 8.54
C VAL A 399 12.08 1.96 9.93
N PRO A 400 12.87 1.56 10.94
CA PRO A 400 12.37 1.15 12.26
C PRO A 400 11.51 2.19 12.96
N ARG A 401 11.93 3.46 12.92
CA ARG A 401 11.24 4.57 13.59
C ARG A 401 9.92 4.98 12.95
N MET A 402 9.54 4.30 11.88
CA MET A 402 8.24 4.45 11.22
C MET A 402 7.33 3.25 11.46
N SER A 403 7.77 2.19 12.16
CA SER A 403 6.93 1.01 12.41
C SER A 403 5.75 1.29 13.34
N ALA A 404 4.69 0.47 13.23
CA ALA A 404 3.50 0.63 14.04
C ALA A 404 3.79 0.43 15.53
N GLN A 405 4.61 -0.55 15.91
CA GLN A 405 5.00 -0.76 17.31
C GLN A 405 5.76 0.45 17.88
N TYR A 406 6.65 1.06 17.08
CA TYR A 406 7.31 2.29 17.47
C TYR A 406 6.32 3.43 17.69
N SER A 407 5.38 3.63 16.75
CA SER A 407 4.36 4.68 16.86
C SER A 407 3.48 4.54 18.11
N LEU A 408 3.12 3.30 18.50
CA LEU A 408 2.35 3.02 19.71
C LEU A 408 3.16 3.21 21.01
N ALA A 409 4.49 3.09 20.93
CA ALA A 409 5.37 3.32 22.08
C ALA A 409 5.68 4.80 22.29
N LEU A 410 5.40 5.68 21.33
CA LEU A 410 5.54 7.12 21.51
C LEU A 410 4.52 7.66 22.51
N GLY A 411 4.96 8.56 23.37
CA GLY A 411 4.13 9.32 24.31
C GLY A 411 4.20 10.81 24.10
N PHE A 412 5.10 11.25 23.22
CA PHE A 412 5.41 12.65 22.97
C PHE A 412 5.70 12.89 21.48
N ASP A 413 5.30 14.03 20.99
CA ASP A 413 5.59 14.49 19.62
C ASP A 413 7.04 14.99 19.45
N ALA A 414 7.36 15.57 18.29
CA ALA A 414 8.70 16.06 17.98
C ALA A 414 9.10 17.29 18.83
N GLN A 415 8.12 18.03 19.38
CA GLN A 415 8.32 19.17 20.26
C GLN A 415 8.42 18.77 21.73
N GLY A 416 8.17 17.49 22.05
CA GLY A 416 8.15 16.98 23.42
C GLY A 416 6.84 17.20 24.16
N GLU A 417 5.76 17.56 23.43
CA GLU A 417 4.43 17.69 24.00
C GLU A 417 3.75 16.30 24.10
N PRO A 418 2.98 16.04 25.16
CA PRO A 418 2.27 14.78 25.33
C PRO A 418 1.28 14.51 24.20
N LYS A 419 1.58 13.53 23.37
CA LYS A 419 0.72 13.11 22.26
C LYS A 419 0.92 11.63 21.94
N ARG A 420 -0.15 10.90 21.62
CA ARG A 420 -0.11 9.46 21.36
C ARG A 420 -0.96 9.11 20.14
N ALA A 421 -0.45 8.24 19.28
CA ALA A 421 -1.25 7.55 18.28
C ALA A 421 -2.00 6.36 18.91
N ARG A 422 -3.26 6.17 18.52
CA ARG A 422 -4.14 5.09 18.96
C ARG A 422 -4.84 4.49 17.76
N MET A 423 -4.15 3.62 17.07
CA MET A 423 -4.63 3.07 15.79
C MET A 423 -4.81 1.55 15.90
N GLY A 424 -5.92 1.06 15.33
CA GLY A 424 -6.12 -0.37 15.07
C GLY A 424 -5.27 -0.81 13.88
N MET A 425 -4.65 -1.98 13.96
CA MET A 425 -3.81 -2.52 12.89
C MET A 425 -4.64 -3.27 11.86
N ILE A 426 -4.46 -2.95 10.59
CA ILE A 426 -5.11 -3.64 9.46
C ILE A 426 -4.07 -4.11 8.45
N GLY A 427 -4.46 -5.07 7.60
CA GLY A 427 -3.75 -5.44 6.38
C GLY A 427 -4.62 -5.14 5.16
N SER A 428 -3.98 -4.87 4.03
CA SER A 428 -4.62 -4.66 2.73
C SER A 428 -3.70 -5.15 1.61
N SER A 429 -4.11 -5.05 0.34
CA SER A 429 -3.24 -5.50 -0.76
C SER A 429 -2.25 -4.45 -1.22
N ASP A 430 -2.68 -3.20 -1.31
CA ASP A 430 -1.96 -2.16 -2.05
C ASP A 430 -1.61 -2.63 -3.47
N GLY A 431 -2.55 -3.33 -4.06
CA GLY A 431 -2.36 -4.00 -5.35
C GLY A 431 -2.70 -3.08 -6.50
N HIS A 432 -1.75 -2.88 -7.43
CA HIS A 432 -1.89 -2.00 -8.58
C HIS A 432 -2.45 -2.72 -9.84
N GLN A 433 -3.23 -3.76 -9.64
CA GLN A 433 -3.74 -4.60 -10.72
C GLN A 433 -5.26 -4.77 -10.70
N GLY A 434 -5.98 -3.97 -9.89
CA GLY A 434 -7.42 -4.11 -9.69
C GLY A 434 -7.83 -5.49 -9.17
N ARG A 435 -7.03 -6.05 -8.26
CA ARG A 435 -7.22 -7.41 -7.72
C ARG A 435 -7.21 -7.43 -6.20
N PRO A 436 -8.19 -6.76 -5.56
CA PRO A 436 -8.26 -6.68 -4.11
C PRO A 436 -8.35 -8.06 -3.47
N GLY A 437 -7.60 -8.26 -2.37
CA GLY A 437 -7.61 -9.50 -1.62
C GLY A 437 -7.03 -10.70 -2.35
N SER A 438 -6.07 -10.51 -3.25
CA SER A 438 -5.44 -11.59 -4.04
C SER A 438 -4.55 -12.54 -3.23
N SER A 439 -4.37 -12.30 -1.95
CA SER A 439 -3.51 -13.07 -1.04
C SER A 439 -3.89 -14.55 -0.87
N TYR A 440 -5.11 -14.93 -1.21
CA TYR A 440 -5.57 -16.33 -1.21
C TYR A 440 -4.87 -17.21 -2.26
N LYS A 441 -4.22 -16.61 -3.26
CA LYS A 441 -3.59 -17.33 -4.36
C LYS A 441 -2.52 -18.33 -3.85
N GLU A 442 -2.62 -19.56 -4.28
CA GLU A 442 -1.65 -20.62 -4.01
C GLU A 442 -0.68 -20.82 -5.18
N THR A 443 -1.15 -20.53 -6.42
CA THR A 443 -0.37 -20.70 -7.65
C THR A 443 -0.10 -19.34 -8.33
N ASN A 444 1.02 -19.26 -9.05
CA ASN A 444 1.41 -18.09 -9.85
C ASN A 444 1.39 -16.75 -9.06
N ARG A 445 1.68 -16.79 -7.77
CA ARG A 445 1.56 -15.65 -6.86
C ARG A 445 2.27 -14.38 -7.36
N VAL A 446 3.42 -14.54 -7.99
CA VAL A 446 4.20 -13.42 -8.54
C VAL A 446 3.43 -12.58 -9.58
N LEU A 447 2.47 -13.19 -10.31
CA LEU A 447 1.63 -12.47 -11.27
C LEU A 447 0.61 -11.54 -10.60
N TYR A 448 0.41 -11.72 -9.29
CA TYR A 448 -0.51 -10.93 -8.47
C TYR A 448 0.24 -9.96 -7.56
N THR A 449 1.52 -9.74 -7.82
CA THR A 449 2.36 -8.70 -7.20
C THR A 449 2.80 -7.72 -8.27
N ASP A 450 3.15 -6.49 -7.87
CA ASP A 450 3.65 -5.49 -8.79
C ASP A 450 5.13 -5.71 -9.16
N SER A 451 5.78 -6.70 -8.51
CA SER A 451 7.13 -7.18 -8.84
C SER A 451 7.19 -8.26 -9.93
N LYS A 452 6.09 -8.54 -10.62
CA LYS A 452 6.00 -9.58 -11.67
C LYS A 452 7.01 -9.46 -12.82
N SER A 453 7.56 -8.27 -13.02
CA SER A 453 8.61 -8.02 -14.02
C SER A 453 10.02 -8.36 -13.53
N VAL A 454 10.21 -8.58 -12.23
CA VAL A 454 11.50 -8.92 -11.62
C VAL A 454 11.73 -10.42 -11.82
N GLY A 455 12.46 -10.81 -12.85
CA GLY A 455 12.66 -12.21 -13.21
C GLY A 455 14.08 -12.69 -13.30
N ARG A 456 15.06 -11.78 -13.16
CA ARG A 456 16.50 -12.09 -13.25
C ARG A 456 17.26 -11.39 -12.15
N GLU A 457 18.36 -12.00 -11.70
CA GLU A 457 19.29 -11.43 -10.72
C GLU A 457 19.79 -10.04 -11.13
N GLU A 458 20.02 -9.83 -12.43
CA GLU A 458 20.41 -8.54 -12.99
C GLU A 458 19.30 -7.48 -12.85
N ASP A 459 18.03 -7.86 -13.01
CA ASP A 459 16.88 -6.97 -12.79
C ASP A 459 16.76 -6.57 -11.33
N PHE A 460 17.07 -7.48 -10.40
CA PHE A 460 17.07 -7.21 -8.97
C PHE A 460 18.11 -6.12 -8.59
N ARG A 461 19.31 -6.15 -9.19
CA ARG A 461 20.33 -5.11 -8.96
C ARG A 461 19.89 -3.73 -9.41
N PHE A 462 19.15 -3.64 -10.53
CA PHE A 462 18.68 -2.37 -11.08
C PHE A 462 17.39 -1.88 -10.44
N ARG A 463 16.58 -2.77 -9.87
CA ARG A 463 15.21 -2.50 -9.41
C ARG A 463 15.01 -2.60 -7.90
N ALA A 464 15.94 -3.20 -7.16
CA ALA A 464 15.87 -3.21 -5.70
C ALA A 464 15.88 -1.80 -5.08
N ASP A 465 16.41 -0.82 -5.84
CA ASP A 465 16.39 0.60 -5.48
C ASP A 465 15.16 1.34 -6.03
N ARG A 466 14.18 0.63 -6.62
CA ARG A 466 12.97 1.22 -7.19
C ARG A 466 11.73 0.70 -6.48
N GLU A 467 10.71 1.51 -6.49
CA GLU A 467 9.40 1.22 -5.91
C GLU A 467 8.85 -0.14 -6.36
N SER A 468 8.81 -0.40 -7.66
CA SER A 468 8.35 -1.69 -8.22
C SER A 468 9.15 -2.91 -7.78
N GLY A 469 10.37 -2.73 -7.27
CA GLY A 469 11.20 -3.79 -6.70
C GLY A 469 10.85 -4.12 -5.25
N ALA A 470 9.89 -3.46 -4.65
CA ALA A 470 9.50 -3.63 -3.25
C ALA A 470 8.15 -4.32 -3.05
N PHE A 471 7.37 -4.53 -4.12
CA PHE A 471 6.07 -5.19 -4.07
C PHE A 471 6.20 -6.71 -4.25
N TYR A 472 6.79 -7.40 -3.29
CA TYR A 472 7.03 -8.84 -3.41
C TYR A 472 5.87 -9.70 -2.93
N TYR A 473 4.91 -9.12 -2.20
CA TYR A 473 3.86 -9.86 -1.53
C TYR A 473 2.51 -9.62 -2.18
N THR A 474 1.60 -10.57 -2.05
CA THR A 474 0.23 -10.44 -2.55
C THR A 474 -0.67 -9.65 -1.61
N GLY A 475 -0.09 -9.07 -0.56
CA GLY A 475 -0.76 -8.24 0.42
C GLY A 475 -1.43 -8.98 1.56
N GLY A 476 -2.06 -8.20 2.42
CA GLY A 476 -2.80 -8.64 3.59
C GLY A 476 -4.30 -8.50 3.43
N LEU A 477 -5.01 -8.71 4.54
CA LEU A 477 -6.44 -8.46 4.67
C LEU A 477 -6.71 -7.80 6.01
N ILE A 478 -7.76 -6.98 6.04
CA ILE A 478 -8.39 -6.58 7.28
C ILE A 478 -9.45 -7.62 7.67
N ALA A 479 -9.47 -7.97 8.95
CA ALA A 479 -10.54 -8.72 9.57
C ALA A 479 -11.28 -7.81 10.55
N ALA A 480 -12.61 -7.74 10.44
CA ALA A 480 -13.46 -6.88 11.25
C ALA A 480 -14.47 -7.70 12.04
N HIS A 481 -14.56 -7.47 13.35
CA HIS A 481 -15.58 -8.04 14.21
C HIS A 481 -16.85 -7.19 14.11
N THR A 482 -17.93 -7.76 13.57
CA THR A 482 -19.17 -7.05 13.25
C THR A 482 -20.41 -7.76 13.76
N ASP A 483 -21.44 -7.01 14.09
CA ASP A 483 -22.75 -7.57 14.46
C ASP A 483 -23.60 -7.92 13.22
N GLY A 484 -23.31 -7.31 12.07
CA GLY A 484 -23.99 -7.50 10.78
C GLY A 484 -23.03 -7.57 9.60
N ARG A 485 -23.60 -7.65 8.39
CA ARG A 485 -22.86 -7.58 7.12
C ARG A 485 -23.10 -6.26 6.40
N ASP A 486 -24.02 -5.46 6.91
CA ASP A 486 -24.35 -4.18 6.32
C ASP A 486 -23.21 -3.17 6.50
N ARG A 487 -23.28 -2.09 5.74
CA ARG A 487 -22.27 -1.03 5.72
C ARG A 487 -22.05 -0.41 7.09
N ASP A 488 -23.12 -0.20 7.85
CA ASP A 488 -23.04 0.48 9.14
C ASP A 488 -22.35 -0.39 10.18
N ALA A 489 -22.64 -1.70 10.19
CA ALA A 489 -21.97 -2.66 11.07
C ALA A 489 -20.47 -2.77 10.75
N ILE A 490 -20.08 -2.79 9.46
CA ILE A 490 -18.68 -2.79 9.05
C ILE A 490 -18.02 -1.47 9.45
N TRP A 491 -18.65 -0.33 9.13
CA TRP A 491 -18.11 0.99 9.49
C TRP A 491 -17.89 1.14 10.99
N GLN A 492 -18.84 0.67 11.80
CA GLN A 492 -18.73 0.69 13.26
C GLN A 492 -17.48 -0.08 13.74
N ALA A 493 -17.22 -1.27 13.17
CA ALA A 493 -16.02 -2.04 13.52
C ALA A 493 -14.72 -1.30 13.16
N LEU A 494 -14.69 -0.63 12.00
CA LEU A 494 -13.55 0.20 11.58
C LEU A 494 -13.36 1.40 12.53
N ASP A 495 -14.43 2.12 12.83
CA ASP A 495 -14.40 3.32 13.67
C ASP A 495 -14.04 3.01 15.14
N THR A 496 -14.46 1.88 15.66
CA THR A 496 -14.13 1.43 17.02
C THR A 496 -12.86 0.59 17.11
N ARG A 497 -12.12 0.41 16.01
CA ARG A 497 -10.87 -0.38 15.95
C ARG A 497 -11.07 -1.86 16.33
N ASN A 498 -12.28 -2.38 16.21
CA ASN A 498 -12.57 -3.79 16.47
C ASN A 498 -12.15 -4.67 15.27
N VAL A 499 -10.86 -4.58 14.93
CA VAL A 499 -10.25 -5.12 13.72
C VAL A 499 -8.89 -5.73 14.02
N TYR A 500 -8.40 -6.56 13.10
CA TYR A 500 -7.01 -7.01 13.11
C TYR A 500 -6.49 -7.21 11.69
N ALA A 501 -5.16 -7.20 11.54
CA ALA A 501 -4.47 -7.48 10.29
C ALA A 501 -4.23 -8.98 10.10
N THR A 502 -4.26 -9.43 8.84
CA THR A 502 -3.65 -10.71 8.44
C THR A 502 -2.69 -10.49 7.27
N SER A 503 -1.72 -11.38 7.12
CA SER A 503 -0.83 -11.40 5.95
C SER A 503 -1.44 -12.16 4.76
N GLY A 504 -2.78 -12.26 4.72
CA GLY A 504 -3.55 -12.83 3.62
C GLY A 504 -4.39 -14.05 3.94
N ASP A 505 -3.98 -14.84 4.91
CA ASP A 505 -4.78 -15.96 5.39
C ASP A 505 -5.96 -15.47 6.24
N ARG A 506 -7.15 -16.03 6.02
CA ARG A 506 -8.37 -15.68 6.77
C ARG A 506 -8.42 -16.45 8.09
N MET A 507 -7.44 -16.20 8.97
CA MET A 507 -7.43 -16.67 10.35
C MET A 507 -8.52 -15.98 11.15
N LEU A 508 -9.12 -16.70 12.12
CA LEU A 508 -10.07 -16.11 13.06
C LEU A 508 -9.34 -15.88 14.39
N VAL A 509 -9.39 -14.64 14.90
CA VAL A 509 -8.72 -14.25 16.14
C VAL A 509 -9.69 -13.46 17.01
N TRP A 510 -9.77 -13.81 18.29
CA TRP A 510 -10.45 -13.07 19.35
C TRP A 510 -9.41 -12.74 20.41
N PHE A 511 -9.39 -11.50 20.86
CA PHE A 511 -8.48 -11.02 21.90
C PHE A 511 -9.24 -10.11 22.84
N ASP A 512 -9.64 -10.63 23.99
CA ASP A 512 -10.54 -9.98 24.91
C ASP A 512 -9.89 -9.74 26.26
N LEU A 513 -10.14 -8.57 26.86
CA LEU A 513 -9.88 -8.29 28.26
C LEU A 513 -11.02 -8.85 29.10
N ILE A 514 -10.76 -9.91 29.91
CA ILE A 514 -11.82 -10.65 30.62
C ILE A 514 -12.15 -10.13 32.02
N ASN A 515 -11.41 -9.16 32.53
CA ASN A 515 -11.61 -8.58 33.86
C ASN A 515 -11.70 -7.06 33.83
N GLY A 516 -12.26 -6.49 32.79
CA GLY A 516 -12.53 -5.06 32.69
C GLY A 516 -13.55 -4.61 33.76
N PRO A 517 -13.59 -3.30 34.10
CA PRO A 517 -14.46 -2.78 35.16
C PRO A 517 -15.95 -3.06 34.93
N ALA A 518 -16.39 -3.13 33.69
CA ALA A 518 -17.79 -3.42 33.28
C ALA A 518 -17.96 -4.86 32.75
N GLY A 519 -16.97 -5.74 32.91
CA GLY A 519 -16.98 -7.10 32.39
C GLY A 519 -15.97 -7.33 31.28
N GLU A 520 -16.29 -8.22 30.34
CA GLU A 520 -15.45 -8.54 29.20
C GLU A 520 -15.45 -7.40 28.16
N VAL A 521 -14.28 -7.08 27.62
CA VAL A 521 -14.08 -5.97 26.68
C VAL A 521 -13.31 -6.47 25.46
N PRO A 522 -13.83 -6.24 24.23
CA PRO A 522 -13.20 -6.74 23.00
C PRO A 522 -11.95 -5.96 22.62
N MET A 523 -11.19 -6.49 21.63
CA MET A 523 -10.05 -5.78 21.01
C MET A 523 -10.47 -4.40 20.48
N GLY A 524 -9.50 -3.48 20.34
CA GLY A 524 -9.75 -2.09 19.92
C GLY A 524 -10.18 -1.15 21.03
N SER A 525 -10.51 -1.67 22.20
CA SER A 525 -11.03 -0.89 23.32
C SER A 525 -9.94 -0.24 24.17
N GLU A 526 -10.29 0.88 24.82
CA GLU A 526 -9.47 1.52 25.85
C GLU A 526 -10.16 1.37 27.22
N VAL A 527 -9.38 0.93 28.20
CA VAL A 527 -9.90 0.66 29.54
C VAL A 527 -8.96 1.19 30.61
N MET A 528 -9.48 2.00 31.52
CA MET A 528 -8.78 2.37 32.76
C MET A 528 -9.15 1.40 33.86
N MET A 529 -8.16 0.77 34.50
CA MET A 529 -8.41 -0.20 35.55
C MET A 529 -7.35 -0.19 36.65
N PRO A 530 -7.77 -0.40 37.92
CA PRO A 530 -6.83 -0.35 39.05
C PRO A 530 -6.12 -1.69 39.33
N VAL A 531 -6.45 -2.73 38.57
CA VAL A 531 -5.91 -4.09 38.74
C VAL A 531 -5.22 -4.54 37.47
N SER A 532 -4.32 -5.52 37.58
CA SER A 532 -3.63 -6.08 36.41
C SER A 532 -4.64 -6.70 35.42
N PRO A 533 -4.51 -6.39 34.12
CA PRO A 533 -5.39 -6.94 33.10
C PRO A 533 -5.18 -8.45 32.94
N ARG A 534 -6.26 -9.15 32.66
CA ARG A 534 -6.26 -10.56 32.24
C ARG A 534 -6.88 -10.67 30.86
N PHE A 535 -6.16 -11.28 29.94
CA PHE A 535 -6.58 -11.44 28.57
C PHE A 535 -6.94 -12.89 28.25
N ARG A 536 -7.88 -13.06 27.32
CA ARG A 536 -8.17 -14.32 26.66
C ARG A 536 -7.88 -14.18 25.19
N VAL A 537 -7.09 -15.10 24.64
CA VAL A 537 -6.83 -15.20 23.20
C VAL A 537 -7.45 -16.50 22.71
N LYS A 538 -8.19 -16.41 21.62
CA LYS A 538 -8.71 -17.56 20.88
C LYS A 538 -8.34 -17.36 19.41
N ALA A 539 -7.77 -18.38 18.76
CA ALA A 539 -7.41 -18.32 17.37
C ALA A 539 -7.73 -19.62 16.63
N LEU A 540 -8.14 -19.50 15.37
CA LEU A 540 -8.37 -20.63 14.46
C LEU A 540 -7.65 -20.32 13.13
N GLY A 541 -6.92 -21.32 12.60
CA GLY A 541 -6.26 -21.20 11.31
C GLY A 541 -7.26 -21.01 10.16
N ALA A 542 -6.79 -20.43 9.07
CA ALA A 542 -7.57 -20.28 7.84
C ALA A 542 -7.97 -21.65 7.27
N PHE A 543 -9.05 -21.71 6.54
CA PHE A 543 -9.42 -22.92 5.80
C PHE A 543 -8.37 -23.23 4.71
N GLU A 544 -8.07 -24.50 4.51
CA GLU A 544 -7.32 -24.94 3.34
C GLU A 544 -8.13 -24.68 2.07
N GLN A 545 -7.46 -24.22 1.03
CA GLN A 545 -8.07 -23.89 -0.26
C GLN A 545 -8.10 -25.12 -1.16
N VAL A 546 -9.09 -25.17 -2.05
CA VAL A 546 -9.13 -26.14 -3.18
C VAL A 546 -9.01 -25.40 -4.50
N ALA A 547 -8.42 -26.07 -5.49
CA ALA A 547 -8.19 -25.49 -6.81
C ALA A 547 -9.48 -25.10 -7.54
N GLY A 548 -9.36 -24.12 -8.44
CA GLY A 548 -10.42 -23.65 -9.32
C GLY A 548 -11.33 -22.60 -8.68
N CYS A 549 -12.42 -22.31 -9.35
CA CYS A 549 -13.42 -21.33 -8.92
C CYS A 549 -14.75 -22.01 -8.58
N PRO A 550 -15.55 -21.46 -7.66
CA PRO A 550 -16.87 -21.98 -7.35
C PRO A 550 -17.87 -21.70 -8.49
N ASP A 551 -18.92 -22.53 -8.57
CA ASP A 551 -19.92 -22.47 -9.64
C ASP A 551 -20.59 -21.10 -9.78
N TYR A 552 -20.81 -20.40 -8.67
CA TYR A 552 -21.39 -19.04 -8.71
C TYR A 552 -20.49 -18.04 -9.46
N ALA A 553 -19.16 -18.15 -9.32
CA ALA A 553 -18.22 -17.27 -10.00
C ALA A 553 -18.20 -17.57 -11.51
N ILE A 554 -18.24 -18.86 -11.87
CA ILE A 554 -18.30 -19.30 -13.27
C ILE A 554 -19.63 -18.88 -13.92
N ALA A 555 -20.74 -18.97 -13.17
CA ALA A 555 -22.06 -18.56 -13.66
C ALA A 555 -22.15 -17.03 -13.87
N ALA A 556 -21.54 -16.25 -12.98
CA ALA A 556 -21.56 -14.80 -13.03
C ALA A 556 -20.63 -14.22 -14.13
N LEU A 557 -19.39 -14.70 -14.19
CA LEU A 557 -18.36 -14.13 -15.06
C LEU A 557 -18.19 -14.87 -16.40
N GLY A 558 -18.62 -16.13 -16.49
CA GLY A 558 -18.26 -17.02 -17.60
C GLY A 558 -16.82 -17.53 -17.50
N LYS A 559 -16.53 -18.63 -18.20
CA LYS A 559 -15.22 -19.32 -18.10
C LYS A 559 -14.05 -18.45 -18.58
N ASP A 560 -14.23 -17.69 -19.65
CA ASP A 560 -13.15 -16.88 -20.23
C ASP A 560 -12.78 -15.71 -19.30
N ARG A 561 -13.76 -15.03 -18.71
CA ARG A 561 -13.51 -13.95 -17.77
C ARG A 561 -12.96 -14.49 -16.42
N VAL A 562 -13.40 -15.64 -15.95
CA VAL A 562 -12.79 -16.30 -14.78
C VAL A 562 -11.31 -16.62 -15.05
N GLN A 563 -10.98 -17.05 -16.27
CA GLN A 563 -9.58 -17.30 -16.63
C GLN A 563 -8.77 -16.01 -16.75
N SER A 564 -9.28 -14.96 -17.37
CA SER A 564 -8.54 -13.70 -17.56
C SER A 564 -8.45 -12.86 -16.28
N LEU A 565 -9.53 -12.76 -15.52
CA LEU A 565 -9.60 -11.93 -14.31
C LEU A 565 -9.06 -12.66 -13.09
N CYS A 566 -9.58 -13.86 -12.78
CA CYS A 566 -9.22 -14.65 -11.61
C CYS A 566 -8.00 -15.56 -11.82
N GLY A 567 -7.51 -15.72 -13.07
CA GLY A 567 -6.45 -16.70 -13.41
C GLY A 567 -6.86 -18.16 -13.19
N GLY A 568 -8.17 -18.45 -13.26
CA GLY A 568 -8.73 -19.78 -13.03
C GLY A 568 -8.69 -20.25 -11.57
N GLU A 569 -8.30 -19.41 -10.62
CA GLU A 569 -8.21 -19.73 -9.19
C GLU A 569 -8.93 -18.65 -8.37
N CYS A 570 -9.94 -19.06 -7.60
CA CYS A 570 -10.73 -18.20 -6.72
C CYS A 570 -10.56 -18.63 -5.26
N TYR A 571 -10.90 -17.75 -4.32
CA TYR A 571 -11.00 -18.14 -2.92
C TYR A 571 -12.08 -19.21 -2.77
N ARG A 572 -11.65 -20.42 -2.42
CA ARG A 572 -12.52 -21.60 -2.35
C ARG A 572 -12.09 -22.52 -1.21
N PRO A 573 -12.68 -22.39 -0.02
CA PRO A 573 -12.43 -23.29 1.10
C PRO A 573 -12.77 -24.73 0.75
N GLY A 574 -11.84 -25.67 1.07
CA GLY A 574 -11.94 -27.10 0.73
C GLY A 574 -12.68 -27.96 1.75
N GLY A 575 -13.57 -27.38 2.56
CA GLY A 575 -14.29 -28.07 3.63
C GLY A 575 -13.91 -27.56 5.01
N GLU A 576 -13.86 -28.46 6.02
CA GLU A 576 -13.63 -28.08 7.43
C GLU A 576 -12.15 -28.04 7.83
N LYS A 577 -11.24 -28.52 6.97
CA LYS A 577 -9.82 -28.59 7.28
C LYS A 577 -9.20 -27.21 7.31
N ARG A 578 -8.43 -26.94 8.37
CA ARG A 578 -7.77 -25.65 8.62
C ARG A 578 -6.26 -25.78 8.66
N LYS A 579 -5.56 -24.73 8.25
CA LYS A 579 -4.12 -24.56 8.43
C LYS A 579 -3.81 -24.59 9.94
N THR A 580 -2.75 -25.30 10.32
CA THR A 580 -2.33 -25.42 11.71
C THR A 580 -1.64 -24.12 12.18
N LEU A 581 -2.02 -23.64 13.34
CA LEU A 581 -1.31 -22.57 14.05
C LEU A 581 -0.11 -23.18 14.78
N SER A 582 1.06 -22.59 14.64
CA SER A 582 2.29 -23.08 15.28
C SER A 582 2.47 -22.50 16.68
N ARG A 583 2.03 -21.25 16.91
CA ARG A 583 2.16 -20.55 18.19
C ARG A 583 1.24 -19.32 18.25
N ILE A 584 1.07 -18.81 19.45
CA ILE A 584 0.48 -17.50 19.72
C ILE A 584 1.53 -16.67 20.44
N GLU A 585 1.85 -15.51 19.94
CA GLU A 585 2.76 -14.54 20.56
C GLU A 585 1.95 -13.31 20.98
N VAL A 586 2.19 -12.86 22.21
CA VAL A 586 1.56 -11.66 22.75
C VAL A 586 2.64 -10.58 22.86
N VAL A 587 2.39 -9.46 22.23
CA VAL A 587 3.27 -8.28 22.28
C VAL A 587 2.74 -7.31 23.33
N LYS A 588 3.64 -6.71 24.09
CA LYS A 588 3.30 -5.68 25.08
C LYS A 588 4.09 -4.41 24.77
N ILE A 589 3.35 -3.33 24.56
CA ILE A 589 3.92 -2.01 24.29
C ILE A 589 3.51 -1.04 25.39
N ARG A 590 4.47 -0.40 26.01
CA ARG A 590 4.27 0.66 26.99
C ARG A 590 4.62 2.01 26.34
N PRO A 591 3.74 3.01 26.35
CA PRO A 591 4.10 4.32 25.85
C PRO A 591 5.11 5.01 26.76
N GLN A 592 5.91 5.92 26.17
CA GLN A 592 6.81 6.80 26.92
C GLN A 592 6.05 7.58 28.00
N VAL A 593 6.70 7.74 29.16
CA VAL A 593 6.24 8.60 30.26
C VAL A 593 7.10 9.86 30.40
N ARG A 594 8.21 9.95 29.66
CA ARG A 594 9.08 11.13 29.53
C ARG A 594 9.58 11.23 28.08
N PRO A 595 9.80 12.45 27.55
CA PRO A 595 10.22 12.64 26.15
C PRO A 595 11.58 11.99 25.80
N ASP A 596 12.48 11.87 26.78
CA ASP A 596 13.83 11.31 26.63
C ASP A 596 13.90 9.78 26.85
N GLU A 597 12.77 9.14 27.15
CA GLU A 597 12.75 7.70 27.39
C GLU A 597 12.99 6.91 26.08
N LYS A 598 13.93 5.97 26.10
CA LYS A 598 14.24 5.13 24.95
C LYS A 598 13.08 4.19 24.61
N ILE A 599 12.78 4.03 23.33
CA ILE A 599 11.66 3.22 22.86
C ILE A 599 11.93 1.71 22.97
N ALA A 600 13.14 1.24 22.65
CA ALA A 600 13.43 -0.19 22.60
C ALA A 600 13.01 -0.98 23.85
N PRO A 601 13.24 -0.51 25.09
CA PRO A 601 12.77 -1.23 26.27
C PRO A 601 11.25 -1.18 26.50
N LEU A 602 10.50 -0.39 25.73
CA LEU A 602 9.06 -0.22 25.87
C LEU A 602 8.27 -1.21 25.03
N VAL A 603 8.94 -1.87 24.08
CA VAL A 603 8.36 -2.86 23.18
C VAL A 603 8.89 -4.24 23.57
N GLU A 604 8.02 -5.06 24.15
CA GLU A 604 8.31 -6.45 24.50
C GLU A 604 7.65 -7.35 23.42
N ASP A 605 8.45 -7.77 22.42
CA ASP A 605 7.99 -8.60 21.29
C ASP A 605 8.89 -9.84 21.13
N PRO A 606 8.42 -11.06 21.51
CA PRO A 606 7.17 -11.31 22.24
C PRO A 606 7.31 -11.09 23.75
N TRP A 607 6.24 -10.59 24.39
CA TRP A 607 6.12 -10.60 25.85
C TRP A 607 5.80 -12.00 26.39
N ARG A 608 4.99 -12.77 25.67
CA ARG A 608 4.62 -14.17 25.97
C ARG A 608 4.46 -14.96 24.67
N THR A 609 4.81 -16.25 24.72
CA THR A 609 4.60 -17.23 23.63
C THR A 609 3.89 -18.46 24.19
N PHE A 610 2.89 -18.95 23.46
CA PHE A 610 2.09 -20.13 23.81
C PHE A 610 2.05 -21.13 22.66
#